data_8d9c4c60898f27e8be68a88528c3ae77
#
_entry.id   8d9c4c60898f27e8be68a88528c3ae77
#
_cell.length_a   1.000
_cell.length_b   1.000
_cell.length_c   1.000
_cell.angle_alpha   90.00
_cell.angle_beta   90.00
_cell.angle_gamma   90.00
#
_symmetry.space_group_name_H-M   'P 1'
#
loop_
_entity.id
_entity.type
_entity.pdbx_description
1 polymer ?
#
loop_
_entity_poly.entity_id
_entity_poly.type
_entity_poly.pdbx_seq_one_letter_code
_entity_poly.pdbx_strand_id
1 'polypeptide(L)'
;NSKIDEYNQKIESNEESSELLDKELLQSKILLGTTDVSGEGIVITLEDTDESSVNAYDLLELVNELREAGAEAISINNVRIIATTDIVDIMEKYILIKPKQRISSPYTIKAIGNQTYLVSTLSLKDTGYIDIHKHSGQSIKVEKQKNVTIPKYTGNIEIQYMKEDGE
;
A
#
# COMPACT_ATOMS: atom_id res chain seq x y z
N ASN A 1 -2.88 53.92 -7.26
CA ASN A 1 -2.38 52.65 -7.83
C ASN A 1 -1.68 51.76 -6.80
N SER A 2 -1.00 52.33 -5.76
CA SER A 2 -0.25 51.50 -4.78
C SER A 2 -1.15 50.55 -3.96
N LYS A 3 -2.40 50.93 -3.66
CA LYS A 3 -3.34 50.06 -2.92
C LYS A 3 -3.85 48.86 -3.76
N ILE A 4 -4.03 49.09 -5.05
CA ILE A 4 -4.44 48.01 -5.98
C ILE A 4 -3.28 47.01 -6.11
N ASP A 5 -2.05 47.48 -6.18
CA ASP A 5 -0.86 46.64 -6.27
C ASP A 5 -0.65 45.84 -4.96
N GLU A 6 -0.90 46.42 -3.80
CA GLU A 6 -0.88 45.72 -2.51
C GLU A 6 -1.97 44.65 -2.39
N TYR A 7 -3.20 44.95 -2.86
CA TYR A 7 -4.27 43.95 -2.89
C TYR A 7 -4.00 42.81 -3.84
N ASN A 8 -3.46 43.10 -5.02
CA ASN A 8 -3.07 42.06 -6.00
C ASN A 8 -1.97 41.16 -5.43
N GLN A 9 -0.94 41.73 -4.79
CA GLN A 9 0.11 40.95 -4.13
C GLN A 9 -0.43 40.07 -2.98
N LYS A 10 -1.42 40.57 -2.21
CA LYS A 10 -2.06 39.78 -1.15
C LYS A 10 -2.93 38.65 -1.74
N ILE A 11 -3.61 38.90 -2.86
CA ILE A 11 -4.41 37.89 -3.56
C ILE A 11 -3.47 36.80 -4.10
N GLU A 12 -2.40 37.18 -4.81
CA GLU A 12 -1.41 36.23 -5.33
C GLU A 12 -0.78 35.40 -4.19
N SER A 13 -0.36 36.05 -3.07
CA SER A 13 0.23 35.32 -1.94
C SER A 13 -0.78 34.39 -1.24
N ASN A 14 -2.07 34.74 -1.21
CA ASN A 14 -3.13 33.90 -0.68
C ASN A 14 -3.42 32.71 -1.62
N GLU A 15 -3.40 32.93 -2.93
CA GLU A 15 -3.56 31.87 -3.91
C GLU A 15 -2.41 30.87 -3.84
N GLU A 16 -1.15 31.35 -3.82
CA GLU A 16 0.04 30.50 -3.64
C GLU A 16 -0.01 29.72 -2.32
N SER A 17 -0.42 30.34 -1.22
CA SER A 17 -0.58 29.69 0.08
C SER A 17 -1.68 28.63 0.05
N SER A 18 -2.78 28.88 -0.65
CA SER A 18 -3.87 27.93 -0.82
C SER A 18 -3.45 26.73 -1.66
N GLU A 19 -2.74 26.95 -2.75
CA GLU A 19 -2.20 25.87 -3.59
C GLU A 19 -1.21 24.98 -2.81
N LEU A 20 -0.35 25.58 -1.99
CA LEU A 20 0.59 24.85 -1.15
C LEU A 20 -0.14 23.97 -0.12
N LEU A 21 -1.17 24.52 0.56
CA LEU A 21 -1.98 23.76 1.51
C LEU A 21 -2.73 22.60 0.84
N ASP A 22 -3.28 22.82 -0.34
CA ASP A 22 -3.96 21.76 -1.10
C ASP A 22 -2.99 20.64 -1.49
N LYS A 23 -1.76 20.99 -1.87
CA LYS A 23 -0.70 20.02 -2.16
C LYS A 23 -0.29 19.22 -0.93
N GLU A 24 -0.09 19.87 0.20
CA GLU A 24 0.24 19.21 1.47
C GLU A 24 -0.89 18.30 1.94
N LEU A 25 -2.14 18.73 1.80
CA LEU A 25 -3.30 17.92 2.12
C LEU A 25 -3.38 16.68 1.23
N LEU A 26 -3.14 16.82 -0.08
CA LEU A 26 -3.10 15.68 -1.00
C LEU A 26 -1.99 14.69 -0.65
N GLN A 27 -0.79 15.18 -0.34
CA GLN A 27 0.32 14.32 0.11
C GLN A 27 -0.04 13.57 1.39
N SER A 28 -0.66 14.23 2.36
CA SER A 28 -1.13 13.59 3.59
C SER A 28 -2.18 12.51 3.31
N LYS A 29 -3.12 12.75 2.40
CA LYS A 29 -4.12 11.76 1.97
C LYS A 29 -3.47 10.53 1.28
N ILE A 30 -2.45 10.76 0.47
CA ILE A 30 -1.69 9.68 -0.17
C ILE A 30 -0.99 8.83 0.89
N LEU A 31 -0.29 9.45 1.84
CA LEU A 31 0.44 8.76 2.92
C LEU A 31 -0.49 7.98 3.84
N LEU A 32 -1.65 8.55 4.20
CA LEU A 32 -2.67 7.87 5.00
C LEU A 32 -3.43 6.79 4.22
N GLY A 33 -3.29 6.73 2.91
CA GLY A 33 -3.99 5.77 2.06
C GLY A 33 -5.47 6.10 1.82
N THR A 34 -5.89 7.35 2.03
CA THR A 34 -7.31 7.77 1.91
C THR A 34 -7.69 8.28 0.52
N THR A 35 -6.79 8.16 -0.45
CA THR A 35 -7.04 8.48 -1.87
C THR A 35 -6.55 7.35 -2.77
N ASP A 36 -7.17 7.20 -3.94
CA ASP A 36 -6.71 6.28 -4.97
C ASP A 36 -5.35 6.74 -5.49
N VAL A 37 -4.47 5.79 -5.77
CA VAL A 37 -3.13 6.07 -6.27
C VAL A 37 -2.79 5.20 -7.46
N SER A 38 -1.93 5.69 -8.34
CA SER A 38 -1.40 4.93 -9.47
C SER A 38 0.05 5.27 -9.74
N GLY A 39 0.79 4.30 -10.24
CA GLY A 39 2.20 4.46 -10.57
C GLY A 39 2.80 3.18 -11.13
N GLU A 40 4.08 3.21 -11.48
CA GLU A 40 4.77 1.99 -11.84
C GLU A 40 4.87 1.03 -10.65
N GLY A 41 4.94 -0.25 -10.91
CA GLY A 41 5.03 -1.23 -9.84
C GLY A 41 4.96 -2.67 -10.32
N ILE A 42 4.52 -3.54 -9.44
CA ILE A 42 4.40 -4.97 -9.71
C ILE A 42 3.03 -5.51 -9.26
N VAL A 43 2.63 -6.59 -9.90
CA VAL A 43 1.48 -7.40 -9.48
C VAL A 43 1.99 -8.80 -9.16
N ILE A 44 1.67 -9.28 -7.97
CA ILE A 44 2.03 -10.60 -7.48
C ILE A 44 0.75 -11.40 -7.35
N THR A 45 0.75 -12.61 -7.88
CA THR A 45 -0.33 -13.58 -7.70
C THR A 45 0.19 -14.74 -6.85
N LEU A 46 -0.44 -14.98 -5.71
CA LEU A 46 -0.23 -16.15 -4.87
C LEU A 46 -1.43 -17.07 -4.97
N GLU A 47 -1.19 -18.35 -5.11
CA GLU A 47 -2.25 -19.36 -5.19
C GLU A 47 -1.95 -20.51 -4.24
N ASP A 48 -3.00 -21.00 -3.61
CA ASP A 48 -2.96 -22.27 -2.90
C ASP A 48 -2.70 -23.40 -3.88
N THR A 49 -1.98 -24.41 -3.45
CA THR A 49 -1.72 -25.63 -4.18
C THR A 49 -2.19 -26.84 -3.36
N ASP A 50 -2.13 -28.02 -3.93
CA ASP A 50 -2.42 -29.26 -3.20
C ASP A 50 -1.40 -29.54 -2.08
N GLU A 51 -0.22 -28.91 -2.17
CA GLU A 51 0.88 -29.10 -1.22
C GLU A 51 0.91 -28.05 -0.12
N SER A 52 0.45 -26.83 -0.41
CA SER A 52 0.57 -25.68 0.50
C SER A 52 -0.54 -24.65 0.30
N SER A 53 -1.06 -24.14 1.40
CA SER A 53 -2.01 -23.03 1.43
C SER A 53 -1.33 -21.76 1.93
N VAL A 54 -1.69 -20.62 1.34
CA VAL A 54 -1.26 -19.30 1.78
C VAL A 54 -2.02 -18.91 3.05
N ASN A 55 -1.32 -18.44 4.05
CA ASN A 55 -1.89 -17.99 5.31
C ASN A 55 -1.65 -16.47 5.54
N ALA A 56 -2.21 -15.93 6.62
CA ALA A 56 -2.06 -14.52 6.95
C ALA A 56 -0.61 -14.11 7.20
N TYR A 57 0.21 -14.99 7.77
CA TYR A 57 1.63 -14.73 8.01
C TYR A 57 2.39 -14.55 6.70
N ASP A 58 2.13 -15.40 5.70
CA ASP A 58 2.76 -15.30 4.37
C ASP A 58 2.46 -13.94 3.72
N LEU A 59 1.21 -13.45 3.84
CA LEU A 59 0.83 -12.14 3.32
C LEU A 59 1.45 -10.99 4.09
N LEU A 60 1.56 -11.09 5.41
CA LEU A 60 2.23 -10.08 6.26
C LEU A 60 3.73 -10.01 5.95
N GLU A 61 4.38 -11.16 5.78
CA GLU A 61 5.78 -11.24 5.38
C GLU A 61 5.98 -10.57 4.03
N LEU A 62 5.14 -10.89 3.03
CA LEU A 62 5.21 -10.24 1.72
C LEU A 62 5.02 -8.72 1.80
N VAL A 63 4.07 -8.23 2.60
CA VAL A 63 3.86 -6.79 2.81
C VAL A 63 5.11 -6.13 3.40
N ASN A 64 5.77 -6.79 4.35
CA ASN A 64 7.00 -6.27 4.96
C ASN A 64 8.17 -6.25 3.96
N GLU A 65 8.36 -7.32 3.19
CA GLU A 65 9.36 -7.39 2.12
C GLU A 65 9.16 -6.30 1.07
N LEU A 66 7.91 -6.07 0.67
CA LEU A 66 7.57 -4.99 -0.29
C LEU A 66 7.86 -3.60 0.29
N ARG A 67 7.59 -3.37 1.58
CA ARG A 67 7.92 -2.12 2.26
C ARG A 67 9.42 -1.91 2.36
N GLU A 68 10.19 -2.93 2.69
CA GLU A 68 11.65 -2.89 2.71
C GLU A 68 12.22 -2.59 1.32
N ALA A 69 11.62 -3.14 0.26
CA ALA A 69 11.96 -2.85 -1.12
C ALA A 69 11.51 -1.46 -1.62
N GLY A 70 10.91 -0.65 -0.77
CA GLY A 70 10.49 0.72 -1.07
C GLY A 70 9.12 0.86 -1.72
N ALA A 71 8.20 -0.07 -1.49
CA ALA A 71 6.82 0.08 -1.94
C ALA A 71 6.14 1.28 -1.25
N GLU A 72 5.58 2.17 -2.05
CA GLU A 72 4.88 3.39 -1.59
C GLU A 72 3.39 3.13 -1.28
N ALA A 73 2.80 2.15 -1.96
CA ALA A 73 1.43 1.72 -1.73
C ALA A 73 1.28 0.24 -2.03
N ILE A 74 0.47 -0.45 -1.23
CA ILE A 74 0.22 -1.88 -1.35
C ILE A 74 -1.29 -2.15 -1.23
N SER A 75 -1.80 -3.10 -2.03
CA SER A 75 -3.14 -3.66 -1.84
C SER A 75 -3.12 -5.18 -1.98
N ILE A 76 -4.05 -5.85 -1.30
CA ILE A 76 -4.30 -7.28 -1.43
C ILE A 76 -5.77 -7.45 -1.80
N ASN A 77 -6.06 -8.10 -2.93
CA ASN A 77 -7.41 -8.28 -3.48
C ASN A 77 -8.21 -6.96 -3.49
N ASN A 78 -7.56 -5.87 -3.95
CA ASN A 78 -8.10 -4.51 -4.00
C ASN A 78 -8.41 -3.87 -2.62
N VAL A 79 -7.92 -4.45 -1.53
CA VAL A 79 -7.98 -3.83 -0.20
C VAL A 79 -6.67 -3.10 0.06
N ARG A 80 -6.71 -1.77 0.23
CA ARG A 80 -5.55 -0.95 0.54
C ARG A 80 -4.96 -1.33 1.89
N ILE A 81 -3.68 -1.61 1.93
CA ILE A 81 -2.94 -1.90 3.16
C ILE A 81 -2.35 -0.60 3.69
N ILE A 82 -2.78 -0.20 4.87
CA ILE A 82 -2.27 0.96 5.61
C ILE A 82 -1.55 0.51 6.89
N ALA A 83 -0.99 1.47 7.64
CA ALA A 83 -0.22 1.16 8.86
C ALA A 83 -1.01 0.37 9.91
N THR A 84 -2.32 0.60 9.99
CA THR A 84 -3.22 -0.05 10.97
C THR A 84 -4.01 -1.23 10.41
N THR A 85 -3.68 -1.70 9.20
CA THR A 85 -4.36 -2.85 8.60
C THR A 85 -3.92 -4.15 9.26
N ASP A 86 -4.89 -4.91 9.79
CA ASP A 86 -4.65 -6.25 10.31
C ASP A 86 -4.98 -7.30 9.24
N ILE A 87 -4.14 -8.32 9.15
CA ILE A 87 -4.33 -9.51 8.32
C ILE A 87 -4.28 -10.72 9.25
N VAL A 88 -5.38 -11.47 9.36
CA VAL A 88 -5.50 -12.58 10.31
C VAL A 88 -6.16 -13.79 9.67
N ASP A 89 -5.75 -14.98 10.10
CA ASP A 89 -6.41 -16.23 9.72
C ASP A 89 -7.69 -16.44 10.53
N ILE A 90 -8.74 -16.93 9.87
CA ILE A 90 -9.98 -17.33 10.50
C ILE A 90 -10.21 -18.83 10.25
N MET A 91 -10.15 -19.63 11.30
CA MET A 91 -10.44 -21.07 11.31
C MET A 91 -9.67 -21.84 10.22
N GLU A 92 -8.44 -21.46 9.92
CA GLU A 92 -7.60 -22.07 8.86
C GLU A 92 -8.28 -22.15 7.48
N LYS A 93 -9.31 -21.34 7.27
CA LYS A 93 -10.17 -21.43 6.08
C LYS A 93 -10.22 -20.16 5.26
N TYR A 94 -10.07 -19.02 5.92
CA TYR A 94 -10.14 -17.71 5.28
C TYR A 94 -9.13 -16.77 5.90
N ILE A 95 -8.62 -15.84 5.11
CA ILE A 95 -7.86 -14.72 5.59
C ILE A 95 -8.80 -13.52 5.68
N LEU A 96 -8.78 -12.82 6.81
CA LEU A 96 -9.51 -11.58 7.03
C LEU A 96 -8.57 -10.41 7.01
N ILE A 97 -8.83 -9.45 6.13
CA ILE A 97 -8.22 -8.12 6.19
C ILE A 97 -9.23 -7.22 6.90
N LYS A 98 -8.87 -6.73 8.09
CA LYS A 98 -9.78 -5.85 8.83
C LYS A 98 -9.90 -4.48 8.15
N PRO A 99 -11.07 -3.83 8.21
CA PRO A 99 -12.14 -4.13 9.15
C PRO A 99 -13.11 -5.25 8.76
N LYS A 100 -13.25 -5.65 7.48
CA LYS A 100 -14.35 -6.58 7.12
C LYS A 100 -14.11 -7.44 5.89
N GLN A 101 -12.96 -7.42 5.25
CA GLN A 101 -12.78 -8.10 3.97
C GLN A 101 -12.24 -9.53 4.16
N ARG A 102 -13.06 -10.53 3.86
CA ARG A 102 -12.60 -11.91 3.71
C ARG A 102 -11.98 -12.08 2.33
N ILE A 103 -10.83 -12.73 2.29
CA ILE A 103 -10.15 -13.07 1.05
C ILE A 103 -9.80 -14.56 1.04
N SER A 104 -9.64 -15.10 -0.15
CA SER A 104 -9.22 -16.48 -0.40
C SER A 104 -8.38 -16.55 -1.66
N SER A 105 -7.70 -17.66 -1.87
CA SER A 105 -6.92 -17.91 -3.09
C SER A 105 -7.79 -17.81 -4.35
N PRO A 106 -7.30 -17.23 -5.46
CA PRO A 106 -5.97 -16.62 -5.59
C PRO A 106 -5.89 -15.22 -4.94
N TYR A 107 -4.71 -14.90 -4.42
CA TYR A 107 -4.42 -13.60 -3.82
C TYR A 107 -3.68 -12.73 -4.82
N THR A 108 -4.23 -11.56 -5.12
CA THR A 108 -3.60 -10.58 -6.01
C THR A 108 -3.05 -9.43 -5.19
N ILE A 109 -1.73 -9.32 -5.10
CA ILE A 109 -1.03 -8.25 -4.38
C ILE A 109 -0.49 -7.26 -5.41
N LYS A 110 -0.83 -5.99 -5.23
CA LYS A 110 -0.33 -4.89 -6.04
C LYS A 110 0.56 -4.01 -5.19
N ALA A 111 1.72 -3.64 -5.72
CA ALA A 111 2.64 -2.72 -5.09
C ALA A 111 3.10 -1.65 -6.08
N ILE A 112 3.00 -0.38 -5.68
CA ILE A 112 3.55 0.77 -6.42
C ILE A 112 4.93 1.07 -5.87
N GLY A 113 5.91 1.24 -6.75
CA GLY A 113 7.31 1.52 -6.42
C GLY A 113 8.23 1.16 -7.57
N ASN A 114 9.53 1.33 -7.37
CA ASN A 114 10.52 0.98 -8.38
C ASN A 114 10.49 -0.52 -8.69
N GLN A 115 10.07 -0.86 -9.90
CA GLN A 115 9.88 -2.25 -10.35
C GLN A 115 11.12 -3.12 -10.19
N THR A 116 12.30 -2.54 -10.41
CA THR A 116 13.56 -3.29 -10.33
C THR A 116 13.89 -3.63 -8.89
N TYR A 117 13.77 -2.69 -7.97
CA TYR A 117 14.02 -2.94 -6.55
C TYR A 117 12.99 -3.91 -5.96
N LEU A 118 11.71 -3.73 -6.27
CA LEU A 118 10.65 -4.62 -5.79
C LEU A 118 10.91 -6.08 -6.22
N VAL A 119 11.19 -6.30 -7.51
CA VAL A 119 11.46 -7.66 -8.01
C VAL A 119 12.77 -8.20 -7.47
N SER A 120 13.83 -7.41 -7.42
CA SER A 120 15.15 -7.86 -6.95
C SER A 120 15.11 -8.34 -5.52
N THR A 121 14.46 -7.61 -4.62
CA THR A 121 14.32 -7.98 -3.20
C THR A 121 13.58 -9.30 -3.07
N LEU A 122 12.44 -9.45 -3.74
CA LEU A 122 11.64 -10.67 -3.68
C LEU A 122 12.33 -11.91 -4.32
N SER A 123 13.26 -11.68 -5.23
CA SER A 123 13.92 -12.73 -6.03
C SER A 123 15.33 -13.07 -5.56
N LEU A 124 15.74 -12.63 -4.36
CA LEU A 124 17.04 -13.00 -3.80
C LEU A 124 17.14 -14.51 -3.70
N LYS A 125 18.25 -15.07 -4.22
CA LYS A 125 18.46 -16.50 -4.20
C LYS A 125 18.59 -17.03 -2.77
N ASP A 126 17.90 -18.11 -2.48
CA ASP A 126 17.89 -18.85 -1.21
C ASP A 126 17.30 -18.08 0.00
N THR A 127 17.10 -16.76 -0.10
CA THR A 127 16.63 -15.90 1.00
C THR A 127 15.44 -15.02 0.62
N GLY A 128 15.14 -14.83 -0.65
CA GLY A 128 14.03 -14.02 -1.12
C GLY A 128 12.69 -14.73 -0.96
N TYR A 129 11.65 -13.95 -0.77
CA TYR A 129 10.27 -14.43 -0.59
C TYR A 129 9.86 -15.47 -1.65
N ILE A 130 10.18 -15.22 -2.93
CA ILE A 130 9.79 -16.09 -4.04
C ILE A 130 10.43 -17.48 -3.92
N ASP A 131 11.72 -17.56 -3.61
CA ASP A 131 12.44 -18.84 -3.52
C ASP A 131 11.96 -19.63 -2.29
N ILE A 132 11.80 -18.99 -1.14
CA ILE A 132 11.35 -19.64 0.10
C ILE A 132 9.96 -20.24 -0.11
N HIS A 133 9.01 -19.46 -0.64
CA HIS A 133 7.62 -19.90 -0.77
C HIS A 133 7.42 -20.90 -1.91
N LYS A 134 8.20 -20.83 -2.99
CA LYS A 134 8.23 -21.88 -4.02
C LYS A 134 8.74 -23.22 -3.47
N HIS A 135 9.78 -23.19 -2.63
CA HIS A 135 10.25 -24.41 -1.96
C HIS A 135 9.23 -25.00 -0.98
N SER A 136 8.36 -24.16 -0.44
CA SER A 136 7.24 -24.58 0.41
C SER A 136 6.02 -25.08 -0.38
N GLY A 137 6.10 -25.14 -1.70
CA GLY A 137 5.04 -25.65 -2.58
C GLY A 137 3.98 -24.63 -2.98
N GLN A 138 4.15 -23.34 -2.66
CA GLN A 138 3.22 -22.29 -3.08
C GLN A 138 3.44 -21.85 -4.52
N SER A 139 2.36 -21.44 -5.19
CA SER A 139 2.41 -20.87 -6.55
C SER A 139 2.54 -19.36 -6.47
N ILE A 140 3.63 -18.81 -7.03
CA ILE A 140 3.94 -17.37 -7.03
C ILE A 140 4.28 -16.92 -8.44
N LYS A 141 3.56 -15.88 -8.90
CA LYS A 141 3.83 -15.19 -10.17
C LYS A 141 4.01 -13.70 -9.90
N VAL A 142 5.04 -13.10 -10.52
CA VAL A 142 5.33 -11.66 -10.39
C VAL A 142 5.38 -11.03 -11.78
N GLU A 143 4.66 -9.95 -11.98
CA GLU A 143 4.59 -9.21 -13.23
C GLU A 143 4.87 -7.72 -13.01
N LYS A 144 5.79 -7.16 -13.79
CA LYS A 144 6.06 -5.71 -13.81
C LYS A 144 4.98 -4.99 -14.60
N GLN A 145 4.47 -3.88 -14.07
CA GLN A 145 3.47 -3.05 -14.75
C GLN A 145 3.87 -1.57 -14.68
N LYS A 146 3.76 -0.87 -15.81
CA LYS A 146 4.05 0.57 -15.89
C LYS A 146 3.01 1.42 -15.17
N ASN A 147 1.80 0.91 -15.01
CA ASN A 147 0.71 1.60 -14.33
C ASN A 147 -0.10 0.60 -13.49
N VAL A 148 0.16 0.59 -12.21
CA VAL A 148 -0.59 -0.14 -11.20
C VAL A 148 -1.52 0.85 -10.51
N THR A 149 -2.80 0.52 -10.43
CA THR A 149 -3.78 1.32 -9.68
C THR A 149 -4.13 0.60 -8.38
N ILE A 150 -4.07 1.33 -7.28
CA ILE A 150 -4.40 0.86 -5.94
C ILE A 150 -5.47 1.77 -5.35
N PRO A 151 -6.62 1.22 -4.93
CA PRO A 151 -7.72 2.02 -4.40
C PRO A 151 -7.38 2.62 -3.04
N LYS A 152 -8.16 3.61 -2.65
CA LYS A 152 -8.13 4.17 -1.29
C LYS A 152 -8.58 3.15 -0.25
N TYR A 153 -8.11 3.33 0.97
CA TYR A 153 -8.63 2.62 2.14
C TYR A 153 -10.09 3.05 2.39
N THR A 154 -10.96 2.07 2.59
CA THR A 154 -12.41 2.27 2.77
C THR A 154 -12.86 2.13 4.23
N GLY A 155 -11.96 1.72 5.13
CA GLY A 155 -12.24 1.67 6.57
C GLY A 155 -12.17 3.05 7.22
N ASN A 156 -12.51 3.10 8.50
CA ASN A 156 -12.39 4.30 9.31
C ASN A 156 -11.01 4.34 9.99
N ILE A 157 -10.36 5.49 9.95
CA ILE A 157 -9.10 5.74 10.68
C ILE A 157 -9.47 6.61 11.87
N GLU A 158 -9.57 6.00 13.06
CA GLU A 158 -9.89 6.70 14.29
C GLU A 158 -8.65 6.88 15.13
N ILE A 159 -8.41 8.12 15.57
CA ILE A 159 -7.39 8.50 16.54
C ILE A 159 -8.11 8.95 17.78
N GLN A 160 -8.08 8.15 18.85
CA GLN A 160 -8.78 8.43 20.10
C GLN A 160 -7.84 8.85 21.23
N TYR A 161 -6.62 8.32 21.24
CA TYR A 161 -5.68 8.48 22.35
C TYR A 161 -4.40 9.20 21.96
N MET A 162 -4.02 9.17 20.70
CA MET A 162 -2.85 9.92 20.22
C MET A 162 -3.17 11.40 20.10
N LYS A 163 -2.26 12.22 20.58
CA LYS A 163 -2.23 13.68 20.40
C LYS A 163 -0.79 14.13 20.21
N GLU A 164 -0.60 15.32 19.70
CA GLU A 164 0.71 15.91 19.57
C GLU A 164 1.36 16.08 20.95
N ASP A 165 2.65 15.76 21.08
CA ASP A 165 3.39 15.95 22.32
C ASP A 165 3.59 17.45 22.55
N GLY A 166 3.05 17.96 23.66
CA GLY A 166 3.10 19.38 24.00
C GLY A 166 1.75 20.11 24.01
N GLU A 167 0.65 19.43 23.66
CA GLU A 167 -0.73 19.94 23.88
C GLU A 167 -1.28 19.61 25.27
#